data_66a16f5fc5ae1eae85ecc5222595b941
#
_entry.id   66a16f5fc5ae1eae85ecc5222595b941
#
_cell.length_a   1.000
_cell.length_b   1.000
_cell.length_c   1.000
_cell.angle_alpha   90.00
_cell.angle_beta   90.00
_cell.angle_gamma   90.00
#
_symmetry.space_group_name_H-M   'P 1'
#
loop_
_entity.id
_entity.type
_entity.pdbx_description
1 polymer ?
#
loop_
_entity_poly.entity_id
_entity_poly.type
_entity_poly.pdbx_seq_one_letter_code
_entity_poly.pdbx_strand_id
1 'polypeptide(L)'
;MGSLYILDEPSIGLHSRDTDKLIRVLRQLQQLGNTVIVVEHDEEIIRAADYIIDIGPQAGRLGGEVVFQGGLQQMLAEKPQDTRSYTVKYLTGQETIALPDSVRPWTNYIEVKGARANNLRGIDVRFPLNVMTVVTGVSGSGKSTLVRDIFYRAMKRQFDEVADRPGEFLGLEGDLQMVKNIEFVDQNPIGKSSRSNPVTYIKACLLY
;
A
#
# COMPACT_ATOMS: atom_id res chain seq x y z
N MET A 1 4.38 -37.25 -1.75
CA MET A 1 3.83 -36.21 -2.65
C MET A 1 3.65 -34.95 -1.84
N GLY A 2 4.08 -33.81 -2.37
CA GLY A 2 3.92 -32.52 -1.70
C GLY A 2 2.51 -31.95 -1.89
N SER A 3 2.17 -30.97 -1.06
CA SER A 3 0.94 -30.19 -1.19
C SER A 3 1.11 -29.08 -2.21
N LEU A 4 -0.01 -28.62 -2.79
CA LEU A 4 -0.08 -27.41 -3.60
C LEU A 4 -0.64 -26.28 -2.73
N TYR A 5 0.14 -25.21 -2.57
CA TYR A 5 -0.28 -23.98 -1.91
C TYR A 5 -0.55 -22.91 -2.96
N ILE A 6 -1.68 -22.23 -2.86
CA ILE A 6 -2.05 -21.10 -3.70
C ILE A 6 -2.31 -19.93 -2.76
N LEU A 7 -1.55 -18.84 -2.93
CA LEU A 7 -1.65 -17.64 -2.13
C LEU A 7 -1.95 -16.43 -3.05
N ASP A 8 -2.93 -15.66 -2.68
CA ASP A 8 -3.35 -14.46 -3.41
C ASP A 8 -2.95 -13.21 -2.62
N GLU A 9 -2.07 -12.40 -3.18
CA GLU A 9 -1.51 -11.17 -2.61
C GLU A 9 -1.06 -11.29 -1.13
N PRO A 10 -0.24 -12.29 -0.76
CA PRO A 10 0.15 -12.49 0.63
C PRO A 10 1.06 -11.38 1.19
N SER A 11 1.64 -10.52 0.35
CA SER A 11 2.46 -9.38 0.76
C SER A 11 1.65 -8.15 1.16
N ILE A 12 0.35 -8.13 0.95
CA ILE A 12 -0.48 -6.93 1.13
C ILE A 12 -0.29 -6.29 2.51
N GLY A 13 0.08 -5.01 2.53
CA GLY A 13 0.32 -4.25 3.76
C GLY A 13 1.63 -4.58 4.50
N LEU A 14 2.47 -5.45 3.96
CA LEU A 14 3.80 -5.71 4.50
C LEU A 14 4.77 -4.56 4.16
N HIS A 15 5.75 -4.37 5.01
CA HIS A 15 6.94 -3.57 4.73
C HIS A 15 7.99 -4.46 4.06
N SER A 16 8.86 -3.94 3.19
CA SER A 16 9.90 -4.73 2.47
C SER A 16 10.72 -5.65 3.39
N ARG A 17 11.03 -5.22 4.61
CA ARG A 17 11.69 -6.07 5.61
C ARG A 17 10.86 -7.31 5.98
N ASP A 18 9.54 -7.21 5.96
CA ASP A 18 8.64 -8.31 6.31
C ASP A 18 8.35 -9.18 5.08
N THR A 19 8.40 -8.60 3.87
CA THR A 19 8.39 -9.33 2.59
C THR A 19 9.54 -10.32 2.50
N ASP A 20 10.76 -9.96 2.93
CA ASP A 20 11.91 -10.88 3.01
C ASP A 20 11.62 -12.11 3.89
N LYS A 21 10.93 -11.90 5.03
CA LYS A 21 10.53 -13.04 5.89
C LYS A 21 9.49 -13.93 5.21
N LEU A 22 8.51 -13.33 4.52
CA LEU A 22 7.53 -14.07 3.75
C LEU A 22 8.20 -14.92 2.67
N ILE A 23 9.12 -14.35 1.89
CA ILE A 23 9.90 -15.08 0.88
C ILE A 23 10.62 -16.28 1.49
N ARG A 24 11.24 -16.13 2.66
CA ARG A 24 11.90 -17.25 3.36
C ARG A 24 10.92 -18.37 3.71
N VAL A 25 9.73 -18.03 4.19
CA VAL A 25 8.70 -19.02 4.52
C VAL A 25 8.21 -19.74 3.26
N LEU A 26 7.96 -19.02 2.16
CA LEU A 26 7.58 -19.60 0.87
C LEU A 26 8.65 -20.58 0.35
N ARG A 27 9.93 -20.21 0.46
CA ARG A 27 11.06 -21.07 0.10
C ARG A 27 11.16 -22.31 1.00
N GLN A 28 10.91 -22.17 2.29
CA GLN A 28 10.88 -23.33 3.20
C GLN A 28 9.76 -24.30 2.83
N LEU A 29 8.56 -23.79 2.51
CA LEU A 29 7.46 -24.64 2.02
C LEU A 29 7.85 -25.41 0.77
N GLN A 30 8.51 -24.75 -0.20
CA GLN A 30 9.01 -25.37 -1.40
C GLN A 30 10.06 -26.46 -1.10
N GLN A 31 11.04 -26.18 -0.22
CA GLN A 31 12.08 -27.14 0.16
C GLN A 31 11.54 -28.41 0.82
N LEU A 32 10.36 -28.34 1.43
CA LEU A 32 9.66 -29.51 1.98
C LEU A 32 8.99 -30.37 0.89
N GLY A 33 9.23 -30.09 -0.40
CA GLY A 33 8.68 -30.83 -1.53
C GLY A 33 7.28 -30.41 -1.96
N ASN A 34 6.83 -29.20 -1.53
CA ASN A 34 5.56 -28.66 -1.93
C ASN A 34 5.68 -27.79 -3.20
N THR A 35 4.57 -27.60 -3.89
CA THR A 35 4.41 -26.62 -4.95
C THR A 35 3.76 -25.37 -4.36
N VAL A 36 4.34 -24.20 -4.65
CA VAL A 36 3.82 -22.91 -4.14
C VAL A 36 3.53 -22.00 -5.34
N ILE A 37 2.27 -21.60 -5.48
CA ILE A 37 1.81 -20.63 -6.47
C ILE A 37 1.45 -19.35 -5.71
N VAL A 38 1.98 -18.22 -6.15
CA VAL A 38 1.72 -16.93 -5.54
C VAL A 38 1.24 -15.97 -6.60
N VAL A 39 0.09 -15.36 -6.40
CA VAL A 39 -0.39 -14.23 -7.21
C VAL A 39 0.14 -12.98 -6.56
N GLU A 40 1.00 -12.24 -7.23
CA GLU A 40 1.72 -11.10 -6.66
C GLU A 40 2.14 -10.07 -7.70
N HIS A 41 2.36 -8.85 -7.23
CA HIS A 41 2.89 -7.74 -7.98
C HIS A 41 4.10 -7.06 -7.28
N ASP A 42 4.49 -7.57 -6.11
CA ASP A 42 5.67 -7.10 -5.38
C ASP A 42 6.96 -7.56 -6.09
N GLU A 43 7.84 -6.60 -6.39
CA GLU A 43 9.07 -6.85 -7.14
C GLU A 43 10.00 -7.86 -6.44
N GLU A 44 10.09 -7.82 -5.10
CA GLU A 44 10.99 -8.70 -4.34
C GLU A 44 10.52 -10.16 -4.45
N ILE A 45 9.20 -10.40 -4.42
CA ILE A 45 8.61 -11.74 -4.58
C ILE A 45 8.76 -12.24 -6.01
N ILE A 46 8.50 -11.38 -7.01
CA ILE A 46 8.70 -11.73 -8.43
C ILE A 46 10.17 -12.12 -8.67
N ARG A 47 11.14 -11.36 -8.17
CA ARG A 47 12.57 -11.67 -8.27
C ARG A 47 12.97 -12.95 -7.53
N ALA A 48 12.22 -13.33 -6.50
CA ALA A 48 12.47 -14.56 -5.77
C ALA A 48 11.82 -15.80 -6.40
N ALA A 49 10.95 -15.65 -7.40
CA ALA A 49 10.27 -16.77 -8.03
C ALA A 49 11.21 -17.59 -8.93
N ASP A 50 10.98 -18.90 -9.00
CA ASP A 50 11.71 -19.80 -9.93
C ASP A 50 11.11 -19.73 -11.34
N TYR A 51 9.78 -19.52 -11.40
CA TYR A 51 9.01 -19.46 -12.64
C TYR A 51 7.95 -18.37 -12.55
N ILE A 52 7.81 -17.56 -13.58
CA ILE A 52 6.93 -16.42 -13.66
C ILE A 52 5.95 -16.62 -14.79
N ILE A 53 4.67 -16.36 -14.55
CA ILE A 53 3.62 -16.27 -15.54
C ILE A 53 3.05 -14.87 -15.44
N ASP A 54 3.23 -14.07 -16.48
CA ASP A 54 2.74 -12.68 -16.53
C ASP A 54 1.52 -12.58 -17.43
N ILE A 55 0.44 -12.03 -16.88
CA ILE A 55 -0.85 -11.88 -17.53
C ILE A 55 -1.06 -10.40 -17.88
N GLY A 56 -1.36 -10.13 -19.13
CA GLY A 56 -1.53 -8.76 -19.61
C GLY A 56 -2.17 -8.72 -21.02
N PRO A 57 -1.79 -7.72 -21.84
CA PRO A 57 -0.94 -6.58 -21.53
C PRO A 57 -1.62 -5.51 -20.66
N GLN A 58 -2.95 -5.46 -20.66
CA GLN A 58 -3.73 -4.46 -19.92
C GLN A 58 -4.80 -5.14 -19.05
N ALA A 59 -5.67 -4.34 -18.44
CA ALA A 59 -6.78 -4.83 -17.64
C ALA A 59 -8.08 -4.99 -18.46
N GLY A 60 -9.02 -5.80 -17.95
CA GLY A 60 -10.34 -5.99 -18.53
C GLY A 60 -10.31 -6.59 -19.93
N ARG A 61 -11.01 -6.00 -20.88
CA ARG A 61 -11.15 -6.55 -22.25
C ARG A 61 -9.86 -6.57 -23.07
N LEU A 62 -8.87 -5.80 -22.66
CA LEU A 62 -7.57 -5.67 -23.32
C LEU A 62 -6.46 -6.47 -22.60
N GLY A 63 -6.83 -7.28 -21.61
CA GLY A 63 -5.98 -8.17 -20.87
C GLY A 63 -6.34 -9.64 -21.06
N GLY A 64 -5.86 -10.48 -20.15
CA GLY A 64 -6.18 -11.91 -20.12
C GLY A 64 -5.32 -12.77 -21.04
N GLU A 65 -4.25 -12.21 -21.61
CA GLU A 65 -3.27 -12.96 -22.40
C GLU A 65 -2.02 -13.26 -21.55
N VAL A 66 -1.39 -14.41 -21.78
CA VAL A 66 -0.05 -14.65 -21.25
C VAL A 66 0.93 -13.85 -22.09
N VAL A 67 1.53 -12.82 -21.49
CA VAL A 67 2.51 -11.93 -22.16
C VAL A 67 3.95 -12.37 -21.91
N PHE A 68 4.17 -13.14 -20.84
CA PHE A 68 5.44 -13.82 -20.56
C PHE A 68 5.19 -15.08 -19.73
N GLN A 69 6.01 -16.10 -19.95
CA GLN A 69 6.16 -17.25 -19.06
C GLN A 69 7.57 -17.80 -19.12
N GLY A 70 8.20 -18.03 -17.96
CA GLY A 70 9.58 -18.53 -17.89
C GLY A 70 10.25 -18.16 -16.57
N GLY A 71 11.56 -18.41 -16.50
CA GLY A 71 12.38 -18.03 -15.36
C GLY A 71 12.75 -16.52 -15.38
N LEU A 72 13.12 -16.00 -14.22
CA LEU A 72 13.51 -14.58 -14.09
C LEU A 72 14.62 -14.18 -15.07
N GLN A 73 15.63 -15.02 -15.27
CA GLN A 73 16.75 -14.72 -16.19
C GLN A 73 16.26 -14.59 -17.65
N GLN A 74 15.30 -15.41 -18.05
CA GLN A 74 14.68 -15.31 -19.37
C GLN A 74 13.88 -14.01 -19.49
N MET A 75 13.11 -13.65 -18.44
CA MET A 75 12.35 -12.40 -18.38
C MET A 75 13.26 -11.17 -18.52
N LEU A 76 14.37 -11.15 -17.80
CA LEU A 76 15.33 -10.04 -17.85
C LEU A 76 16.14 -9.98 -19.17
N ALA A 77 16.20 -11.09 -19.91
CA ALA A 77 16.86 -11.15 -21.21
C ALA A 77 15.94 -10.75 -22.38
N GLU A 78 14.63 -10.60 -22.16
CA GLU A 78 13.71 -10.10 -23.18
C GLU A 78 14.10 -8.68 -23.61
N LYS A 79 14.03 -8.44 -24.92
CA LYS A 79 14.28 -7.08 -25.44
C LYS A 79 13.09 -6.21 -25.09
N PRO A 80 13.29 -5.10 -24.37
CA PRO A 80 12.21 -4.26 -23.90
C PRO A 80 11.27 -3.74 -25.00
N GLN A 81 11.79 -3.48 -26.19
CA GLN A 81 11.02 -2.99 -27.32
C GLN A 81 10.06 -4.02 -27.93
N ASP A 82 10.33 -5.30 -27.71
CA ASP A 82 9.56 -6.40 -28.30
C ASP A 82 8.53 -6.95 -27.30
N THR A 83 8.62 -6.57 -26.01
CA THR A 83 7.73 -7.09 -24.97
C THR A 83 6.47 -6.26 -24.81
N ARG A 84 5.32 -6.95 -24.64
CA ARG A 84 4.05 -6.35 -24.20
C ARG A 84 3.86 -6.40 -22.69
N SER A 85 4.82 -7.01 -21.96
CA SER A 85 4.79 -7.15 -20.52
C SER A 85 5.23 -5.85 -19.83
N TYR A 86 4.34 -5.25 -19.06
CA TYR A 86 4.71 -4.14 -18.16
C TYR A 86 5.67 -4.60 -17.07
N THR A 87 5.50 -5.80 -16.55
CA THR A 87 6.40 -6.38 -15.55
C THR A 87 7.84 -6.42 -16.04
N VAL A 88 8.05 -6.90 -17.29
CA VAL A 88 9.39 -6.88 -17.92
C VAL A 88 9.92 -5.45 -18.00
N LYS A 89 9.14 -4.51 -18.49
CA LYS A 89 9.57 -3.12 -18.69
C LYS A 89 10.03 -2.45 -17.40
N TYR A 90 9.29 -2.65 -16.30
CA TYR A 90 9.66 -2.11 -15.00
C TYR A 90 10.88 -2.84 -14.39
N LEU A 91 10.91 -4.17 -14.43
CA LEU A 91 12.03 -4.94 -13.89
C LEU A 91 13.37 -4.72 -14.63
N THR A 92 13.29 -4.39 -15.91
CA THR A 92 14.49 -4.05 -16.74
C THR A 92 14.85 -2.58 -16.70
N GLY A 93 14.03 -1.73 -16.06
CA GLY A 93 14.24 -0.29 -15.97
C GLY A 93 13.91 0.48 -17.26
N GLN A 94 13.26 -0.14 -18.24
CA GLN A 94 12.80 0.53 -19.45
C GLN A 94 11.69 1.55 -19.12
N GLU A 95 10.78 1.18 -18.24
CA GLU A 95 9.82 2.08 -17.65
C GLU A 95 10.14 2.28 -16.17
N THR A 96 10.04 3.51 -15.71
CA THR A 96 10.27 3.87 -14.30
C THR A 96 9.26 4.92 -13.89
N ILE A 97 8.91 4.91 -12.60
CA ILE A 97 8.13 6.01 -12.03
C ILE A 97 9.09 7.14 -11.73
N ALA A 98 9.00 8.21 -12.49
CA ALA A 98 9.87 9.37 -12.32
C ALA A 98 9.66 10.00 -10.93
N LEU A 99 10.77 10.32 -10.28
CA LEU A 99 10.71 11.16 -9.09
C LEU A 99 10.38 12.61 -9.51
N PRO A 100 9.58 13.35 -8.72
CA PRO A 100 9.30 14.74 -9.01
C PRO A 100 10.57 15.58 -8.91
N ASP A 101 10.76 16.52 -9.85
CA ASP A 101 11.91 17.43 -9.88
C ASP A 101 11.99 18.32 -8.64
N SER A 102 10.84 18.58 -8.01
CA SER A 102 10.75 19.38 -6.79
C SER A 102 9.64 18.87 -5.87
N VAL A 103 9.84 19.07 -4.58
CA VAL A 103 8.81 18.76 -3.56
C VAL A 103 7.99 20.02 -3.31
N ARG A 104 6.67 19.88 -3.19
CA ARG A 104 5.80 21.00 -2.87
C ARG A 104 6.17 21.57 -1.50
N PRO A 105 6.47 22.90 -1.40
CA PRO A 105 6.73 23.53 -0.11
C PRO A 105 5.45 23.58 0.72
N TRP A 106 5.60 23.50 2.01
CA TRP A 106 4.50 23.66 2.96
C TRP A 106 4.90 24.58 4.11
N THR A 107 3.91 25.27 4.66
CA THR A 107 4.07 26.16 5.81
C THR A 107 3.07 25.84 6.91
N ASN A 108 1.88 25.40 6.51
CA ASN A 108 0.80 25.05 7.42
C ASN A 108 0.83 23.57 7.77
N TYR A 109 0.49 23.24 9.00
CA TYR A 109 0.49 21.87 9.51
C TYR A 109 -0.47 21.69 10.67
N ILE A 110 -0.82 20.45 10.96
CA ILE A 110 -1.41 20.03 12.22
C ILE A 110 -0.39 19.15 12.93
N GLU A 111 -0.15 19.42 14.21
CA GLU A 111 0.78 18.67 15.03
C GLU A 111 0.02 17.84 16.07
N VAL A 112 0.29 16.56 16.12
CA VAL A 112 -0.09 15.68 17.23
C VAL A 112 1.01 15.78 18.27
N LYS A 113 0.67 16.22 19.48
CA LYS A 113 1.61 16.37 20.59
C LYS A 113 1.53 15.17 21.53
N GLY A 114 2.69 14.67 21.93
CA GLY A 114 2.82 13.69 23.00
C GLY A 114 2.08 12.38 22.76
N ALA A 115 2.01 11.87 21.53
CA ALA A 115 1.35 10.63 21.21
C ALA A 115 1.98 9.43 21.95
N ARG A 116 1.20 8.75 22.80
CA ARG A 116 1.71 7.72 23.73
C ARG A 116 0.91 6.42 23.72
N ALA A 117 -0.13 6.31 22.91
CA ALA A 117 -0.93 5.09 22.84
C ALA A 117 -0.12 3.91 22.30
N ASN A 118 -0.39 2.71 22.81
CA ASN A 118 0.28 1.45 22.45
C ASN A 118 1.80 1.56 22.60
N ASN A 119 2.54 1.40 21.50
CA ASN A 119 4.00 1.44 21.47
C ASN A 119 4.60 2.83 21.20
N LEU A 120 3.78 3.86 21.04
CA LEU A 120 4.25 5.23 20.85
C LEU A 120 4.84 5.80 22.15
N ARG A 121 5.95 6.51 22.04
CA ARG A 121 6.79 6.92 23.19
C ARG A 121 6.68 8.43 23.50
N GLY A 122 5.47 8.99 23.38
CA GLY A 122 5.25 10.42 23.62
C GLY A 122 5.84 11.28 22.50
N ILE A 123 5.61 10.86 21.27
CA ILE A 123 6.17 11.53 20.09
C ILE A 123 5.31 12.71 19.66
N ASP A 124 5.98 13.75 19.15
CA ASP A 124 5.36 14.87 18.45
C ASP A 124 5.49 14.68 16.95
N VAL A 125 4.38 14.80 16.22
CA VAL A 125 4.37 14.56 14.76
C VAL A 125 3.58 15.63 14.05
N ARG A 126 4.21 16.28 13.05
CA ARG A 126 3.57 17.26 12.18
C ARG A 126 3.04 16.59 10.92
N PHE A 127 1.79 16.90 10.60
CA PHE A 127 1.14 16.55 9.34
C PHE A 127 0.99 17.81 8.50
N PRO A 128 1.89 18.03 7.54
CA PRO A 128 1.82 19.20 6.65
C PRO A 128 0.51 19.22 5.87
N LEU A 129 -0.05 20.41 5.67
CA LEU A 129 -1.27 20.61 4.89
C LEU A 129 -0.95 20.89 3.42
N ASN A 130 -1.90 20.60 2.53
CA ASN A 130 -1.81 20.81 1.07
C ASN A 130 -0.69 20.02 0.37
N VAL A 131 -0.15 19.00 1.01
CA VAL A 131 0.85 18.08 0.45
C VAL A 131 0.45 16.63 0.65
N MET A 132 1.03 15.74 -0.12
CA MET A 132 0.92 14.30 0.12
C MET A 132 1.94 13.90 1.18
N THR A 133 1.47 13.38 2.31
CA THR A 133 2.31 12.87 3.39
C THR A 133 2.23 11.36 3.45
N VAL A 134 3.36 10.69 3.47
CA VAL A 134 3.45 9.23 3.62
C VAL A 134 3.96 8.90 5.02
N VAL A 135 3.22 8.04 5.73
CA VAL A 135 3.63 7.49 7.03
C VAL A 135 4.12 6.07 6.81
N THR A 136 5.41 5.85 6.95
CA THR A 136 6.07 4.58 6.66
C THR A 136 6.74 3.98 7.90
N GLY A 137 7.15 2.73 7.81
CA GLY A 137 7.84 1.97 8.87
C GLY A 137 7.41 0.51 8.90
N VAL A 138 8.16 -0.32 9.59
CA VAL A 138 7.91 -1.77 9.70
C VAL A 138 6.53 -2.08 10.28
N SER A 139 6.04 -3.30 10.02
CA SER A 139 4.78 -3.77 10.59
C SER A 139 4.81 -3.70 12.11
N GLY A 140 3.73 -3.22 12.74
CA GLY A 140 3.67 -3.04 14.19
C GLY A 140 4.44 -1.83 14.75
N SER A 141 5.03 -0.95 13.92
CA SER A 141 5.76 0.24 14.40
C SER A 141 4.89 1.35 15.01
N GLY A 142 3.57 1.27 14.90
CA GLY A 142 2.64 2.26 15.46
C GLY A 142 2.02 3.22 14.46
N LYS A 143 2.23 3.01 13.13
CA LYS A 143 1.66 3.85 12.07
C LYS A 143 0.14 4.02 12.19
N SER A 144 -0.59 2.91 12.29
CA SER A 144 -2.05 2.91 12.41
C SER A 144 -2.50 3.49 13.76
N THR A 145 -1.74 3.29 14.83
CA THR A 145 -2.00 3.90 16.13
C THR A 145 -1.92 5.42 16.03
N LEU A 146 -0.85 5.94 15.40
CA LEU A 146 -0.68 7.39 15.23
C LEU A 146 -1.77 7.99 14.34
N VAL A 147 -1.98 7.42 13.15
CA VAL A 147 -2.82 8.03 12.12
C VAL A 147 -4.31 7.77 12.38
N ARG A 148 -4.72 6.50 12.59
CA ARG A 148 -6.11 6.14 12.75
C ARG A 148 -6.61 6.35 14.18
N ASP A 149 -5.87 5.79 15.17
CA ASP A 149 -6.39 5.72 16.53
C ASP A 149 -6.20 7.01 17.31
N ILE A 150 -5.22 7.87 16.94
CA ILE A 150 -5.02 9.18 17.55
C ILE A 150 -5.47 10.29 16.61
N PHE A 151 -4.75 10.54 15.51
CA PHE A 151 -4.94 11.72 14.67
C PHE A 151 -6.34 11.80 14.07
N TYR A 152 -6.79 10.75 13.37
CA TYR A 152 -8.12 10.72 12.74
C TYR A 152 -9.25 10.88 13.76
N ARG A 153 -9.21 10.12 14.87
CA ARG A 153 -10.23 10.21 15.90
C ARG A 153 -10.25 11.56 16.61
N ALA A 154 -9.08 12.14 16.85
CA ALA A 154 -8.98 13.47 17.45
C ALA A 154 -9.52 14.56 16.52
N MET A 155 -9.21 14.49 15.23
CA MET A 155 -9.73 15.42 14.23
C MET A 155 -11.24 15.29 14.05
N LYS A 156 -11.81 14.08 14.04
CA LYS A 156 -13.27 13.90 13.99
C LYS A 156 -13.97 14.60 15.16
N ARG A 157 -13.42 14.48 16.34
CA ARG A 157 -13.96 15.16 17.52
C ARG A 157 -13.85 16.67 17.43
N GLN A 158 -12.83 17.18 16.75
CA GLN A 158 -12.68 18.62 16.48
C GLN A 158 -13.81 19.17 15.58
N PHE A 159 -14.40 18.30 14.75
CA PHE A 159 -15.56 18.63 13.91
C PHE A 159 -16.93 18.27 14.54
N ASP A 160 -16.95 18.01 15.85
CA ASP A 160 -18.15 17.55 16.58
C ASP A 160 -18.80 16.28 15.99
N GLU A 161 -17.99 15.49 15.26
CA GLU A 161 -18.45 14.22 14.71
C GLU A 161 -18.35 13.09 15.76
N VAL A 162 -19.29 12.15 15.70
CA VAL A 162 -19.24 10.96 16.55
C VAL A 162 -18.02 10.12 16.18
N ALA A 163 -17.11 9.96 17.14
CA ALA A 163 -15.93 9.14 17.00
C ALA A 163 -15.56 8.47 18.32
N ASP A 164 -14.92 7.32 18.22
CA ASP A 164 -14.32 6.67 19.37
C ASP A 164 -13.32 7.61 20.05
N ARG A 165 -13.07 7.33 21.34
CA ARG A 165 -12.05 8.08 22.08
C ARG A 165 -10.68 7.90 21.40
N PRO A 166 -9.95 9.00 21.12
CA PRO A 166 -8.58 8.92 20.63
C PRO A 166 -7.69 8.17 21.62
N GLY A 167 -6.66 7.51 21.12
CA GLY A 167 -5.58 6.98 21.94
C GLY A 167 -4.89 8.08 22.74
N GLU A 168 -4.07 7.71 23.70
CA GLU A 168 -3.39 8.68 24.59
C GLU A 168 -2.47 9.63 23.83
N PHE A 169 -2.68 10.93 23.98
CA PHE A 169 -1.87 12.03 23.46
C PHE A 169 -2.15 13.31 24.24
N LEU A 170 -1.31 14.32 24.10
CA LEU A 170 -1.49 15.60 24.82
C LEU A 170 -2.49 16.53 24.14
N GLY A 171 -2.46 16.63 22.81
CA GLY A 171 -3.36 17.50 22.07
C GLY A 171 -3.00 17.64 20.60
N LEU A 172 -3.87 18.36 19.87
CA LEU A 172 -3.62 18.82 18.51
C LEU A 172 -3.27 20.30 18.55
N GLU A 173 -2.25 20.69 17.79
CA GLU A 173 -1.80 22.07 17.61
C GLU A 173 -1.69 22.43 16.13
N GLY A 174 -1.54 23.71 15.81
CA GLY A 174 -1.33 24.22 14.46
C GLY A 174 -2.61 24.70 13.77
N ASP A 175 -2.68 24.53 12.47
CA ASP A 175 -3.66 25.17 11.59
C ASP A 175 -4.95 24.37 11.45
N LEU A 176 -5.54 23.92 12.55
CA LEU A 176 -6.75 23.08 12.61
C LEU A 176 -7.93 23.67 11.82
N GLN A 177 -8.08 24.99 11.86
CA GLN A 177 -9.15 25.75 11.20
C GLN A 177 -9.07 25.70 9.66
N MET A 178 -7.93 25.30 9.11
CA MET A 178 -7.77 25.16 7.65
C MET A 178 -8.37 23.87 7.12
N VAL A 179 -8.65 22.88 7.97
CA VAL A 179 -9.25 21.62 7.60
C VAL A 179 -10.76 21.67 7.87
N LYS A 180 -11.56 21.38 6.84
CA LYS A 180 -13.04 21.45 6.91
C LYS A 180 -13.69 20.09 7.08
N ASN A 181 -13.02 19.02 6.71
CA ASN A 181 -13.54 17.66 6.75
C ASN A 181 -12.38 16.67 6.87
N ILE A 182 -12.64 15.50 7.41
CA ILE A 182 -11.69 14.39 7.45
C ILE A 182 -12.38 13.09 7.06
N GLU A 183 -11.78 12.36 6.14
CA GLU A 183 -12.24 11.04 5.72
C GLU A 183 -11.14 10.02 5.92
N PHE A 184 -11.54 8.81 6.32
CA PHE A 184 -10.63 7.68 6.47
C PHE A 184 -11.09 6.55 5.56
N VAL A 185 -10.22 6.16 4.63
CA VAL A 185 -10.44 5.04 3.74
C VAL A 185 -9.49 3.92 4.16
N ASP A 186 -10.02 2.78 4.52
CA ASP A 186 -9.25 1.61 4.90
C ASP A 186 -9.31 0.50 3.84
N GLN A 187 -8.61 -0.60 4.12
CA GLN A 187 -8.56 -1.78 3.24
C GLN A 187 -9.77 -2.71 3.38
N ASN A 188 -10.74 -2.37 4.24
CA ASN A 188 -11.93 -3.20 4.35
C ASN A 188 -12.70 -3.19 3.03
N PRO A 189 -13.20 -4.34 2.56
CA PRO A 189 -13.97 -4.38 1.34
C PRO A 189 -15.17 -3.45 1.49
N ILE A 190 -15.27 -2.52 0.56
CA ILE A 190 -16.41 -1.62 0.41
C ILE A 190 -17.65 -2.51 0.40
N GLY A 191 -18.52 -2.33 1.40
CA GLY A 191 -19.60 -3.26 1.76
C GLY A 191 -20.38 -3.81 0.56
N LYS A 192 -20.94 -5.00 0.70
CA LYS A 192 -21.60 -5.85 -0.34
C LYS A 192 -22.79 -5.22 -1.07
N SER A 193 -22.82 -3.91 -1.27
CA SER A 193 -23.83 -3.20 -2.04
C SER A 193 -23.35 -3.02 -3.48
N SER A 194 -24.20 -3.35 -4.44
CA SER A 194 -23.95 -3.13 -5.89
C SER A 194 -23.68 -1.64 -6.26
N ARG A 195 -23.78 -0.72 -5.30
CA ARG A 195 -23.52 0.72 -5.44
C ARG A 195 -22.16 1.15 -4.85
N SER A 196 -21.42 0.25 -4.23
CA SER A 196 -20.13 0.58 -3.61
C SER A 196 -19.00 0.29 -4.59
N ASN A 197 -18.68 1.26 -5.43
CA ASN A 197 -17.43 1.28 -6.17
C ASN A 197 -16.54 2.43 -5.65
N PRO A 198 -15.22 2.43 -5.91
CA PRO A 198 -14.31 3.47 -5.46
C PRO A 198 -14.74 4.89 -5.85
N VAL A 199 -15.41 5.03 -6.98
CA VAL A 199 -15.91 6.30 -7.53
C VAL A 199 -17.06 6.88 -6.71
N THR A 200 -17.94 6.03 -6.16
CA THR A 200 -19.02 6.45 -5.26
C THR A 200 -18.51 6.92 -3.90
N TYR A 201 -17.37 6.40 -3.47
CA TYR A 201 -16.73 6.79 -2.21
C TYR A 201 -16.10 8.18 -2.29
N ILE A 202 -15.54 8.54 -3.43
CA ILE A 202 -14.83 9.82 -3.61
C ILE A 202 -15.80 10.98 -3.82
N LYS A 203 -17.13 10.77 -3.92
CA LYS A 203 -18.14 11.78 -4.23
C LYS A 203 -17.82 12.67 -5.45
N ALA A 204 -16.74 12.38 -6.16
CA ALA A 204 -16.22 13.19 -7.26
C ALA A 204 -17.02 13.01 -8.58
N CYS A 205 -17.85 11.97 -8.69
CA CYS A 205 -18.63 11.66 -9.89
C CYS A 205 -20.13 11.97 -9.78
N LEU A 206 -20.58 12.68 -8.76
CA LEU A 206 -21.99 13.11 -8.65
C LEU A 206 -22.22 14.53 -9.21
N LEU A 207 -21.27 15.09 -9.95
CA LEU A 207 -21.34 16.44 -10.53
C LEU A 207 -21.44 16.45 -12.07
N TYR A 208 -21.89 15.34 -12.69
CA TYR A 208 -22.27 15.32 -14.10
C TYR A 208 -23.53 14.51 -14.32
#